data_50a790ab1578936b40c0ba0f596d0018
#
_entry.id   50a790ab1578936b40c0ba0f596d0018
#
_cell.length_a   1.000
_cell.length_b   1.000
_cell.length_c   1.000
_cell.angle_alpha   90.00
_cell.angle_beta   90.00
_cell.angle_gamma   90.00
#
_symmetry.space_group_name_H-M   'P 1'
#
loop_
_entity.id
_entity.type
_entity.pdbx_description
1 polymer ?
#
loop_
_entity_poly.entity_id
_entity_poly.type
_entity_poly.pdbx_seq_one_letter_code
_entity_poly.pdbx_strand_id
1 'polypeptide(L)'
;MFFPDPVAAFREMLRVLRPNGRLAFAVWGKSDVNPFCYLVTRVMEQHVKSPAADPDAPNAFRFAEPGKLINVMKQAGAVDLAESIVNFDIEAPISAREFWGIRSQTSDTLREKLVKLTADEQAQIAAEIEQAVAEFFPGNQMKFPTQMLIATGTKPSTGSTE
;
A
#
# COMPACT_ATOMS: atom_id res chain seq x y z
N MET A 1 -5.33 -4.76 -4.85
CA MET A 1 -4.90 -3.42 -5.28
C MET A 1 -4.18 -3.39 -6.63
N PHE A 2 -3.51 -4.49 -7.03
CA PHE A 2 -2.73 -4.54 -8.28
C PHE A 2 -3.46 -5.19 -9.48
N PHE A 3 -4.65 -5.74 -9.31
CA PHE A 3 -5.45 -6.28 -10.42
C PHE A 3 -5.99 -5.14 -11.30
N PRO A 4 -5.87 -5.22 -12.64
CA PRO A 4 -6.47 -4.24 -13.54
C PRO A 4 -7.99 -4.13 -13.33
N ASP A 5 -8.70 -5.25 -13.30
CA ASP A 5 -10.12 -5.35 -12.95
C ASP A 5 -10.29 -6.03 -11.58
N PRO A 6 -10.45 -5.24 -10.51
CA PRO A 6 -10.61 -5.80 -9.18
C PRO A 6 -11.94 -6.51 -8.98
N VAL A 7 -13.03 -6.08 -9.64
CA VAL A 7 -14.34 -6.72 -9.51
C VAL A 7 -14.29 -8.13 -10.09
N ALA A 8 -13.70 -8.30 -11.28
CA ALA A 8 -13.50 -9.61 -11.88
C ALA A 8 -12.63 -10.52 -10.99
N ALA A 9 -11.52 -9.98 -10.44
CA ALA A 9 -10.66 -10.72 -9.53
C ALA A 9 -11.41 -11.19 -8.28
N PHE A 10 -12.23 -10.34 -7.66
CA PHE A 10 -13.05 -10.72 -6.50
C PHE A 10 -14.13 -11.75 -6.84
N ARG A 11 -14.74 -11.67 -8.04
CA ARG A 11 -15.67 -12.71 -8.51
C ARG A 11 -15.00 -14.07 -8.58
N GLU A 12 -13.78 -14.14 -9.12
CA GLU A 12 -13.02 -15.38 -9.19
C GLU A 12 -12.62 -15.90 -7.81
N MET A 13 -12.25 -15.03 -6.87
CA MET A 13 -11.99 -15.42 -5.50
C MET A 13 -13.25 -16.00 -4.82
N LEU A 14 -14.39 -15.33 -5.00
CA LEU A 14 -15.68 -15.86 -4.51
C LEU A 14 -16.07 -17.18 -5.19
N ARG A 15 -15.81 -17.34 -6.49
CA ARG A 15 -16.14 -18.58 -7.22
C ARG A 15 -15.47 -19.80 -6.58
N VAL A 16 -14.20 -19.70 -6.22
CA VAL A 16 -13.44 -20.83 -5.66
C VAL A 16 -13.70 -21.11 -4.18
N LEU A 17 -14.33 -20.19 -3.46
CA LEU A 17 -14.74 -20.42 -2.09
C LEU A 17 -15.96 -21.36 -2.03
N ARG A 18 -16.04 -22.13 -0.96
CA ARG A 18 -17.30 -22.82 -0.59
C ARG A 18 -18.38 -21.81 -0.21
N PRO A 19 -19.68 -22.14 -0.32
CA PRO A 19 -20.77 -21.33 0.23
C PRO A 19 -20.49 -20.94 1.70
N ASN A 20 -20.82 -19.73 2.09
CA ASN A 20 -20.50 -19.13 3.39
C ASN A 20 -18.99 -19.03 3.68
N GLY A 21 -18.12 -19.26 2.70
CA GLY A 21 -16.68 -19.02 2.81
C GLY A 21 -16.37 -17.53 2.97
N ARG A 22 -15.38 -17.19 3.79
CA ARG A 22 -15.02 -15.80 4.10
C ARG A 22 -13.79 -15.35 3.32
N LEU A 23 -13.81 -14.05 2.96
CA LEU A 23 -12.68 -13.30 2.43
C LEU A 23 -12.23 -12.28 3.47
N ALA A 24 -10.92 -12.07 3.58
CA ALA A 24 -10.33 -10.97 4.35
C ALA A 24 -9.16 -10.37 3.57
N PHE A 25 -9.11 -9.06 3.51
CA PHE A 25 -8.08 -8.30 2.81
C PHE A 25 -7.54 -7.19 3.69
N ALA A 26 -6.23 -7.01 3.62
CA ALA A 26 -5.55 -5.88 4.21
C ALA A 26 -5.01 -4.98 3.08
N VAL A 27 -5.32 -3.70 3.14
CA VAL A 27 -4.80 -2.69 2.21
C VAL A 27 -4.27 -1.50 2.99
N TRP A 28 -3.33 -0.78 2.41
CA TRP A 28 -2.82 0.43 3.04
C TRP A 28 -3.92 1.49 3.17
N GLY A 29 -3.94 2.18 4.30
CA GLY A 29 -4.67 3.43 4.49
C GLY A 29 -4.05 4.55 3.64
N LYS A 30 -4.54 5.78 3.79
CA LYS A 30 -4.07 6.94 3.01
C LYS A 30 -2.55 7.12 3.15
N SER A 31 -1.93 7.61 2.09
CA SER A 31 -0.47 7.78 2.07
C SER A 31 0.02 8.77 3.13
N ASP A 32 -0.76 9.82 3.44
CA ASP A 32 -0.43 10.86 4.43
C ASP A 32 -0.34 10.34 5.87
N VAL A 33 -1.02 9.22 6.18
CA VAL A 33 -0.92 8.52 7.48
C VAL A 33 0.06 7.33 7.44
N ASN A 34 0.79 7.16 6.34
CA ASN A 34 1.79 6.10 6.13
C ASN A 34 3.15 6.70 5.73
N PRO A 35 3.84 7.40 6.65
CA PRO A 35 5.03 8.19 6.33
C PRO A 35 6.18 7.39 5.70
N PHE A 36 6.32 6.10 6.00
CA PHE A 36 7.33 5.23 5.39
C PHE A 36 7.23 5.13 3.85
N CYS A 37 6.05 5.43 3.29
CA CYS A 37 5.85 5.45 1.83
C CYS A 37 5.94 6.88 1.27
N TYR A 38 5.15 7.83 1.82
CA TYR A 38 5.02 9.13 1.18
C TYR A 38 6.26 10.00 1.31
N LEU A 39 7.05 9.88 2.40
CA LEU A 39 8.25 10.69 2.58
C LEU A 39 9.29 10.41 1.50
N VAL A 40 9.55 9.14 1.23
CA VAL A 40 10.46 8.75 0.13
C VAL A 40 9.95 9.25 -1.21
N THR A 41 8.65 9.09 -1.49
CA THR A 41 8.05 9.55 -2.75
C THR A 41 8.15 11.06 -2.89
N ARG A 42 7.87 11.82 -1.82
CA ARG A 42 7.94 13.28 -1.80
C ARG A 42 9.35 13.81 -2.10
N VAL A 43 10.38 13.20 -1.50
CA VAL A 43 11.78 13.58 -1.80
C VAL A 43 12.12 13.25 -3.26
N MET A 44 11.79 12.03 -3.70
CA MET A 44 12.06 11.61 -5.09
C MET A 44 11.39 12.52 -6.14
N GLU A 45 10.18 13.04 -5.88
CA GLU A 45 9.43 13.90 -6.78
C GLU A 45 10.05 15.30 -6.95
N GLN A 46 10.90 15.73 -6.00
CA GLN A 46 11.67 16.98 -6.13
C GLN A 46 12.78 16.87 -7.20
N HIS A 47 13.32 15.66 -7.38
CA HIS A 47 14.42 15.39 -8.31
C HIS A 47 13.93 14.78 -9.63
N VAL A 48 12.96 13.89 -9.59
CA VAL A 48 12.44 13.20 -10.77
C VAL A 48 10.93 13.31 -10.82
N LYS A 49 10.44 14.19 -11.72
CA LYS A 49 8.98 14.35 -11.94
C LYS A 49 8.37 13.05 -12.44
N SER A 50 7.27 12.65 -11.82
CA SER A 50 6.42 11.55 -12.29
C SER A 50 5.19 12.12 -12.99
N PRO A 51 4.66 11.44 -14.01
CA PRO A 51 3.33 11.78 -14.54
C PRO A 51 2.29 11.72 -13.41
N ALA A 52 1.23 12.53 -13.54
CA ALA A 52 0.10 12.42 -12.62
C ALA A 52 -0.43 10.98 -12.62
N ALA A 53 -0.51 10.37 -11.44
CA ALA A 53 -1.02 9.02 -11.32
C ALA A 53 -2.55 9.03 -11.47
N ASP A 54 -3.08 8.10 -12.28
CA ASP A 54 -4.50 7.79 -12.27
C ASP A 54 -4.83 7.15 -10.91
N PRO A 55 -5.75 7.74 -10.11
CA PRO A 55 -6.10 7.23 -8.79
C PRO A 55 -6.74 5.82 -8.83
N ASP A 56 -7.24 5.40 -10.00
CA ASP A 56 -7.85 4.09 -10.20
C ASP A 56 -6.89 3.07 -10.85
N ALA A 57 -5.69 3.50 -11.26
CA ALA A 57 -4.65 2.61 -11.73
C ALA A 57 -4.18 1.63 -10.62
N PRO A 58 -3.72 0.43 -10.99
CA PRO A 58 -3.12 -0.51 -10.04
C PRO A 58 -1.94 0.12 -9.28
N ASN A 59 -2.12 0.31 -7.97
CA ASN A 59 -1.07 0.85 -7.08
C ASN A 59 -1.34 0.45 -5.63
N ALA A 60 -0.37 0.68 -4.75
CA ALA A 60 -0.45 0.30 -3.33
C ALA A 60 -1.58 1.02 -2.57
N PHE A 61 -1.98 2.22 -2.98
CA PHE A 61 -2.96 3.06 -2.29
C PHE A 61 -4.32 3.14 -3.01
N ARG A 62 -4.53 2.31 -4.05
CA ARG A 62 -5.78 2.29 -4.82
C ARG A 62 -7.03 2.18 -3.97
N PHE A 63 -6.97 1.45 -2.86
CA PHE A 63 -8.07 1.22 -1.93
C PHE A 63 -7.88 1.90 -0.57
N ALA A 64 -7.06 2.93 -0.51
CA ALA A 64 -6.75 3.65 0.72
C ALA A 64 -7.93 4.44 1.32
N GLU A 65 -8.92 4.81 0.48
CA GLU A 65 -10.14 5.46 0.93
C GLU A 65 -11.10 4.45 1.55
N PRO A 66 -11.59 4.68 2.77
CA PRO A 66 -12.58 3.82 3.41
C PRO A 66 -13.81 3.60 2.51
N GLY A 67 -14.32 2.39 2.49
CA GLY A 67 -15.48 1.99 1.69
C GLY A 67 -15.15 1.66 0.23
N LYS A 68 -14.04 2.10 -0.34
CA LYS A 68 -13.70 1.84 -1.75
C LYS A 68 -13.54 0.34 -2.02
N LEU A 69 -12.82 -0.37 -1.14
CA LEU A 69 -12.65 -1.82 -1.24
C LEU A 69 -13.96 -2.58 -0.99
N ILE A 70 -14.74 -2.14 0.00
CA ILE A 70 -16.07 -2.67 0.31
C ILE A 70 -17.00 -2.58 -0.90
N ASN A 71 -17.00 -1.45 -1.61
CA ASN A 71 -17.80 -1.27 -2.82
C ASN A 71 -17.42 -2.26 -3.92
N VAL A 72 -16.14 -2.51 -4.12
CA VAL A 72 -15.66 -3.52 -5.09
C VAL A 72 -16.09 -4.93 -4.68
N MET A 73 -15.95 -5.29 -3.41
CA MET A 73 -16.40 -6.59 -2.89
C MET A 73 -17.91 -6.78 -3.06
N LYS A 74 -18.71 -5.72 -2.80
CA LYS A 74 -20.15 -5.71 -3.01
C LYS A 74 -20.53 -5.91 -4.48
N GLN A 75 -19.86 -5.20 -5.40
CA GLN A 75 -20.08 -5.35 -6.84
C GLN A 75 -19.71 -6.75 -7.35
N ALA A 76 -18.76 -7.40 -6.70
CA ALA A 76 -18.40 -8.79 -7.00
C ALA A 76 -19.41 -9.82 -6.47
N GLY A 77 -20.33 -9.42 -5.58
CA GLY A 77 -21.36 -10.29 -5.02
C GLY A 77 -21.07 -10.81 -3.62
N ALA A 78 -20.09 -10.25 -2.89
CA ALA A 78 -19.87 -10.58 -1.50
C ALA A 78 -20.97 -9.98 -0.60
N VAL A 79 -21.29 -10.67 0.48
CA VAL A 79 -22.25 -10.26 1.52
C VAL A 79 -21.57 -10.17 2.89
N ASP A 80 -22.28 -9.74 3.92
CA ASP A 80 -21.78 -9.58 5.30
C ASP A 80 -20.46 -8.78 5.33
N LEU A 81 -20.46 -7.67 4.61
CA LEU A 81 -19.28 -6.83 4.44
C LEU A 81 -19.00 -6.03 5.71
N ALA A 82 -17.75 -6.00 6.12
CA ALA A 82 -17.27 -5.15 7.21
C ALA A 82 -15.89 -4.58 6.88
N GLU A 83 -15.63 -3.36 7.34
CA GLU A 83 -14.35 -2.71 7.22
C GLU A 83 -13.92 -2.15 8.59
N SER A 84 -12.65 -2.27 8.90
CA SER A 84 -12.04 -1.70 10.10
C SER A 84 -10.71 -1.04 9.78
N ILE A 85 -10.40 0.01 10.52
CA ILE A 85 -9.11 0.69 10.46
C ILE A 85 -8.21 0.10 11.57
N VAL A 86 -7.00 -0.29 11.20
CA VAL A 86 -5.98 -0.79 12.12
C VAL A 86 -4.78 0.14 12.08
N ASN A 87 -4.41 0.70 13.23
CA ASN A 87 -3.21 1.51 13.39
C ASN A 87 -2.18 0.71 14.20
N PHE A 88 -0.93 0.73 13.75
CA PHE A 88 0.19 0.05 14.40
C PHE A 88 1.51 0.72 13.99
N ASP A 89 2.59 0.39 14.66
CA ASP A 89 3.93 0.83 14.28
C ASP A 89 4.65 -0.29 13.52
N ILE A 90 5.30 0.07 12.41
CA ILE A 90 6.29 -0.81 11.77
C ILE A 90 7.62 -0.53 12.45
N GLU A 91 8.13 -1.52 13.18
CA GLU A 91 9.39 -1.41 13.91
C GLU A 91 10.44 -2.38 13.36
N ALA A 92 11.68 -1.93 13.25
CA ALA A 92 12.82 -2.76 12.91
C ALA A 92 14.12 -2.20 13.49
N PRO A 93 15.09 -3.06 13.89
CA PRO A 93 16.38 -2.63 14.39
C PRO A 93 17.33 -2.22 13.26
N ILE A 94 16.89 -1.27 12.43
CA ILE A 94 17.64 -0.73 11.29
C ILE A 94 17.71 0.80 11.37
N SER A 95 18.81 1.35 10.87
CA SER A 95 19.01 2.80 10.72
C SER A 95 18.26 3.39 9.53
N ALA A 96 18.14 4.73 9.46
CA ALA A 96 17.57 5.43 8.32
C ALA A 96 18.33 5.12 7.01
N ARG A 97 19.66 4.98 7.09
CA ARG A 97 20.51 4.59 5.95
C ARG A 97 20.18 3.18 5.45
N GLU A 98 20.05 2.21 6.35
CA GLU A 98 19.69 0.83 5.99
C GLU A 98 18.27 0.76 5.43
N PHE A 99 17.33 1.52 6.02
CA PHE A 99 15.99 1.67 5.47
C PHE A 99 16.00 2.17 4.02
N TRP A 100 16.75 3.25 3.74
CA TRP A 100 16.91 3.74 2.37
C TRP A 100 17.54 2.69 1.46
N GLY A 101 18.61 2.02 1.92
CA GLY A 101 19.26 0.94 1.17
C GLY A 101 18.30 -0.18 0.78
N ILE A 102 17.45 -0.62 1.71
CA ILE A 102 16.41 -1.63 1.45
C ILE A 102 15.37 -1.08 0.45
N ARG A 103 14.85 0.11 0.69
CA ARG A 103 13.82 0.73 -0.14
C ARG A 103 14.27 0.94 -1.59
N SER A 104 15.48 1.45 -1.79
CA SER A 104 16.04 1.69 -3.12
C SER A 104 16.28 0.41 -3.92
N GLN A 105 16.54 -0.72 -3.24
CA GLN A 105 16.79 -2.02 -3.89
C GLN A 105 15.52 -2.83 -4.13
N THR A 106 14.50 -2.70 -3.26
CA THR A 106 13.28 -3.53 -3.32
C THR A 106 12.14 -2.89 -4.09
N SER A 107 12.19 -1.60 -4.40
CA SER A 107 11.17 -0.90 -5.17
C SER A 107 11.58 -0.73 -6.62
N ASP A 108 10.90 -1.40 -7.55
CA ASP A 108 11.15 -1.27 -8.99
C ASP A 108 11.01 0.19 -9.46
N THR A 109 9.96 0.87 -9.02
CA THR A 109 9.74 2.29 -9.34
C THR A 109 10.87 3.20 -8.89
N LEU A 110 11.44 2.95 -7.69
CA LEU A 110 12.59 3.73 -7.22
C LEU A 110 13.84 3.39 -8.04
N ARG A 111 14.10 2.13 -8.32
CA ARG A 111 15.25 1.70 -9.14
C ARG A 111 15.21 2.34 -10.53
N GLU A 112 14.05 2.31 -11.20
CA GLU A 112 13.87 2.92 -12.53
C GLU A 112 14.12 4.44 -12.54
N LYS A 113 13.85 5.13 -11.43
CA LYS A 113 14.15 6.55 -11.28
C LYS A 113 15.63 6.79 -11.00
N LEU A 114 16.21 6.00 -10.08
CA LEU A 114 17.60 6.17 -9.65
C LEU A 114 18.61 5.90 -10.75
N VAL A 115 18.38 4.94 -11.65
CA VAL A 115 19.29 4.66 -12.77
C VAL A 115 19.41 5.82 -13.78
N LYS A 116 18.51 6.80 -13.73
CA LYS A 116 18.54 8.00 -14.59
C LYS A 116 19.37 9.14 -13.99
N LEU A 117 19.85 8.97 -12.77
CA LEU A 117 20.55 9.97 -11.97
C LEU A 117 22.03 9.66 -11.88
N THR A 118 22.85 10.70 -11.76
CA THR A 118 24.28 10.59 -11.48
C THR A 118 24.52 10.07 -10.06
N ALA A 119 25.74 9.61 -9.77
CA ALA A 119 26.10 9.15 -8.43
C ALA A 119 25.99 10.27 -7.37
N ASP A 120 26.31 11.51 -7.73
CA ASP A 120 26.20 12.68 -6.83
C ASP A 120 24.73 13.00 -6.52
N GLU A 121 23.85 12.97 -7.51
CA GLU A 121 22.41 13.15 -7.32
C GLU A 121 21.81 12.05 -6.46
N GLN A 122 22.22 10.79 -6.66
CA GLN A 122 21.78 9.67 -5.83
C GLN A 122 22.25 9.81 -4.37
N ALA A 123 23.48 10.30 -4.15
CA ALA A 123 24.01 10.54 -2.81
C ALA A 123 23.27 11.70 -2.12
N GLN A 124 22.94 12.77 -2.86
CA GLN A 124 22.13 13.87 -2.36
C GLN A 124 20.73 13.40 -1.95
N ILE A 125 20.05 12.65 -2.80
CA ILE A 125 18.71 12.08 -2.51
C ILE A 125 18.77 11.19 -1.28
N ALA A 126 19.80 10.36 -1.14
CA ALA A 126 19.96 9.50 0.03
C ALA A 126 20.03 10.32 1.33
N ALA A 127 20.84 11.41 1.33
CA ALA A 127 20.96 12.30 2.49
C ALA A 127 19.63 13.02 2.80
N GLU A 128 18.93 13.51 1.78
CA GLU A 128 17.62 14.19 1.95
C GLU A 128 16.56 13.21 2.50
N ILE A 129 16.54 11.95 2.04
CA ILE A 129 15.63 10.92 2.56
C ILE A 129 15.98 10.58 4.02
N GLU A 130 17.27 10.36 4.33
CA GLU A 130 17.72 10.09 5.71
C GLU A 130 17.27 11.24 6.65
N GLN A 131 17.38 12.49 6.21
CA GLN A 131 16.90 13.65 6.96
C GLN A 131 15.37 13.69 7.08
N ALA A 132 14.65 13.45 5.99
CA ALA A 132 13.18 13.50 5.98
C ALA A 132 12.53 12.44 6.87
N VAL A 133 13.19 11.29 7.05
CA VAL A 133 12.66 10.20 7.91
C VAL A 133 13.24 10.20 9.31
N ALA A 134 14.16 11.10 9.65
CA ALA A 134 14.95 11.04 10.90
C ALA A 134 14.09 10.94 12.17
N GLU A 135 12.93 11.61 12.23
CA GLU A 135 12.02 11.57 13.37
C GLU A 135 11.46 10.16 13.66
N PHE A 136 11.44 9.30 12.64
CA PHE A 136 10.95 7.92 12.73
C PHE A 136 12.06 6.90 13.06
N PHE A 137 13.24 7.39 13.45
CA PHE A 137 14.39 6.57 13.82
C PHE A 137 14.94 6.92 15.22
N PRO A 138 14.08 6.95 16.28
CA PRO A 138 14.55 7.21 17.62
C PRO A 138 15.58 6.16 18.05
N GLY A 139 16.72 6.61 18.59
CA GLY A 139 17.80 5.68 18.99
C GLY A 139 18.38 4.84 17.85
N ASN A 140 18.30 5.37 16.62
CA ASN A 140 18.75 4.66 15.40
C ASN A 140 18.00 3.34 15.11
N GLN A 141 16.72 3.30 15.49
CA GLN A 141 15.82 2.17 15.22
C GLN A 141 14.58 2.67 14.50
N MET A 142 14.16 1.95 13.47
CA MET A 142 12.97 2.29 12.69
C MET A 142 11.69 2.13 13.51
N LYS A 143 10.85 3.17 13.49
CA LYS A 143 9.49 3.15 14.06
C LYS A 143 8.58 4.07 13.28
N PHE A 144 7.83 3.51 12.33
CA PHE A 144 6.87 4.26 11.52
C PHE A 144 5.44 3.98 11.95
N PRO A 145 4.64 5.02 12.29
CA PRO A 145 3.21 4.85 12.43
C PRO A 145 2.61 4.43 11.09
N THR A 146 1.68 3.51 11.15
CA THR A 146 1.12 2.88 9.95
C THR A 146 -0.37 2.64 10.13
N GLN A 147 -1.12 2.82 9.06
CA GLN A 147 -2.54 2.53 9.00
C GLN A 147 -2.86 1.56 7.88
N MET A 148 -3.67 0.57 8.19
CA MET A 148 -4.25 -0.35 7.22
C MET A 148 -5.78 -0.38 7.35
N LEU A 149 -6.46 -0.69 6.25
CA LEU A 149 -7.87 -1.02 6.23
C LEU A 149 -7.99 -2.54 6.09
N ILE A 150 -8.76 -3.16 6.98
CA ILE A 150 -9.10 -4.59 6.90
C ILE A 150 -10.55 -4.70 6.44
N ALA A 151 -10.74 -5.25 5.24
CA ALA A 151 -12.07 -5.51 4.69
C ALA A 151 -12.37 -7.01 4.73
N THR A 152 -13.56 -7.37 5.19
CA THR A 152 -14.05 -8.76 5.21
C THR A 152 -15.38 -8.88 4.49
N GLY A 153 -15.65 -10.08 3.98
CA GLY A 153 -16.92 -10.40 3.36
C GLY A 153 -17.11 -11.90 3.25
N THR A 154 -18.32 -12.33 2.93
CA THR A 154 -18.72 -13.73 2.85
C THR A 154 -19.23 -14.03 1.44
N LYS A 155 -18.92 -15.23 0.93
CA LYS A 155 -19.60 -15.76 -0.24
C LYS A 155 -21.05 -16.09 0.15
N PRO A 156 -22.06 -15.63 -0.61
CA PRO A 156 -23.44 -16.02 -0.35
C PRO A 156 -23.60 -17.53 -0.22
N SER A 157 -24.49 -17.98 0.65
CA SER A 157 -25.02 -19.33 0.57
C SER A 157 -25.67 -19.50 -0.80
N THR A 158 -25.47 -20.62 -1.46
CA THR A 158 -26.27 -20.99 -2.62
C THR A 158 -27.72 -21.03 -2.17
N GLY A 159 -28.45 -19.92 -2.40
CA GLY A 159 -29.88 -19.87 -2.13
C GLY A 159 -30.54 -20.97 -2.94
N SER A 160 -31.35 -21.76 -2.29
CA SER A 160 -32.39 -22.53 -2.99
C SER A 160 -33.20 -21.51 -3.78
N THR A 161 -33.07 -21.54 -5.10
CA THR A 161 -34.00 -20.86 -5.98
C THR A 161 -35.33 -21.58 -5.77
N GLU A 162 -36.24 -20.98 -4.97
CA GLU A 162 -37.66 -21.31 -5.08
C GLU A 162 -38.24 -20.72 -6.37
#